data_b858f6fab800ae1f88ce01577ca22a01
#
_entry.id   b858f6fab800ae1f88ce01577ca22a01
#
_cell.length_a   1.000
_cell.length_b   1.000
_cell.length_c   1.000
_cell.angle_alpha   90.00
_cell.angle_beta   90.00
_cell.angle_gamma   90.00
#
_symmetry.space_group_name_H-M   'P 1'
#
loop_
_entity.id
_entity.type
_entity.pdbx_description
1 polymer ?
#
loop_
_entity_poly.entity_id
_entity_poly.type
_entity_poly.pdbx_seq_one_letter_code
_entity_poly.pdbx_strand_id
1 'polypeptide(L)'
;MSGHPPAGPPADDAIPGRRPLDILIVTSEAPPIVSGISTCIDKLATGLIARQHRVRVLSCAQVRRIVLGEWRLSSLVAHWPWIVRQLRNFDVVNVHGPVPTMSDVFLWLASRLPAHARPAIVYTHHSPIDIPGATRTSMRYNQLHLALALRADRIVASSPHYARQHRSRYGPAVRAIPWGVEPRVPPPVPVPRSRGELNVLFVGQMRPYKGVETLLAAVAGQAWLKLTLVGDGAELARYQNLADRLSVANARFTGRVSDAELQRQYGLADVVVLPSVTCAEAFGLVLIEGMAAGCVPVASDLPGVRDIAGPTGLIVPPGDADGLRAALSGLARDTVQRERLQAASRFAAQDLTWDRCVASYEGVLLEAVCGRYARLHGTTIVPELDEPGPQWAISVPDAVPELPAGTADFGR
;
A
#
# COMPACT_ATOMS: atom_id res chain seq x y z
N MET A 1 27.91 22.08 -48.53
CA MET A 1 27.06 21.02 -47.93
C MET A 1 27.97 20.00 -47.26
N SER A 2 28.29 20.20 -46.02
CA SER A 2 29.12 19.30 -45.23
C SER A 2 28.18 18.42 -44.37
N GLY A 3 27.90 17.22 -44.90
CA GLY A 3 27.15 16.22 -44.17
C GLY A 3 28.00 15.70 -43.00
N HIS A 4 27.53 15.92 -41.78
CA HIS A 4 28.05 15.18 -40.62
C HIS A 4 27.70 13.70 -40.83
N PRO A 5 28.66 12.79 -40.62
CA PRO A 5 28.33 11.37 -40.62
C PRO A 5 27.32 11.07 -39.46
N PRO A 6 26.40 10.14 -39.69
CA PRO A 6 25.49 9.73 -38.59
C PRO A 6 26.33 9.27 -37.40
N ALA A 7 25.99 9.76 -36.20
CA ALA A 7 26.59 9.31 -34.98
C ALA A 7 26.50 7.78 -34.91
N GLY A 8 27.63 7.12 -34.70
CA GLY A 8 27.67 5.67 -34.52
C GLY A 8 26.75 5.22 -33.37
N PRO A 9 26.42 3.93 -33.30
CA PRO A 9 25.60 3.42 -32.22
C PRO A 9 26.22 3.82 -30.86
N PRO A 10 25.40 4.27 -29.90
CA PRO A 10 25.91 4.61 -28.56
C PRO A 10 26.68 3.42 -27.98
N ALA A 11 27.74 3.70 -27.23
CA ALA A 11 28.48 2.66 -26.51
C ALA A 11 27.52 1.83 -25.68
N ASP A 12 27.77 0.52 -25.56
CA ASP A 12 26.89 -0.43 -24.82
C ASP A 12 26.53 0.04 -23.41
N ASP A 13 27.45 0.75 -22.72
CA ASP A 13 27.24 1.35 -21.41
C ASP A 13 26.25 2.54 -21.41
N ALA A 14 25.87 3.06 -22.57
CA ALA A 14 24.89 4.15 -22.68
C ALA A 14 23.44 3.66 -22.85
N ILE A 15 23.25 2.35 -23.04
CA ILE A 15 21.92 1.74 -23.25
C ILE A 15 21.25 1.59 -21.86
N PRO A 16 20.09 2.24 -21.62
CA PRO A 16 19.34 2.02 -20.41
C PRO A 16 18.93 0.54 -20.27
N GLY A 17 19.05 -0.01 -19.08
CA GLY A 17 18.72 -1.42 -18.79
C GLY A 17 19.95 -2.33 -18.68
N ARG A 18 21.13 -1.89 -19.15
CA ARG A 18 22.41 -2.60 -18.99
C ARG A 18 23.32 -2.02 -17.91
N ARG A 19 22.91 -0.92 -17.29
CA ARG A 19 23.63 -0.28 -16.18
C ARG A 19 22.72 0.02 -15.02
N PRO A 20 23.26 0.20 -13.80
CA PRO A 20 22.52 0.70 -12.66
C PRO A 20 21.81 2.04 -12.97
N LEU A 21 20.56 2.18 -12.55
CA LEU A 21 19.81 3.40 -12.69
C LEU A 21 20.09 4.36 -11.53
N ASP A 22 20.07 5.67 -11.80
CA ASP A 22 19.95 6.71 -10.81
C ASP A 22 18.47 7.02 -10.58
N ILE A 23 17.95 6.63 -9.41
CA ILE A 23 16.52 6.67 -9.06
C ILE A 23 16.28 7.70 -7.97
N LEU A 24 15.33 8.61 -8.19
CA LEU A 24 14.79 9.49 -7.15
C LEU A 24 13.40 9.02 -6.76
N ILE A 25 13.19 8.70 -5.48
CA ILE A 25 11.87 8.44 -4.92
C ILE A 25 11.39 9.71 -4.21
N VAL A 26 10.22 10.23 -4.59
CA VAL A 26 9.58 11.40 -3.99
C VAL A 26 8.33 10.96 -3.26
N THR A 27 8.25 11.20 -1.95
CA THR A 27 7.19 10.66 -1.09
C THR A 27 6.79 11.60 0.05
N SER A 28 5.59 11.42 0.60
CA SER A 28 5.17 12.16 1.81
C SER A 28 5.92 11.71 3.06
N GLU A 29 6.22 10.43 3.17
CA GLU A 29 6.73 9.82 4.39
C GLU A 29 7.85 8.83 4.06
N ALA A 30 8.92 8.91 4.83
CA ALA A 30 10.05 7.99 4.82
C ALA A 30 10.68 7.97 6.22
N PRO A 31 11.55 7.02 6.55
CA PRO A 31 12.26 7.05 7.83
C PRO A 31 12.89 8.43 8.12
N PRO A 32 12.85 8.90 9.37
CA PRO A 32 12.47 8.23 10.61
C PRO A 32 10.96 8.24 10.95
N ILE A 33 10.09 8.69 10.04
CA ILE A 33 8.64 8.66 10.25
C ILE A 33 8.17 7.20 10.24
N VAL A 34 7.40 6.80 11.24
CA VAL A 34 6.85 5.44 11.33
C VAL A 34 5.42 5.41 10.81
N SER A 35 5.25 4.81 9.64
CA SER A 35 3.94 4.63 8.99
C SER A 35 4.01 3.52 7.94
N GLY A 36 2.85 3.05 7.46
CA GLY A 36 2.79 2.06 6.38
C GLY A 36 3.49 2.54 5.10
N ILE A 37 3.31 3.82 4.72
CA ILE A 37 4.00 4.41 3.56
C ILE A 37 5.51 4.42 3.76
N SER A 38 5.97 4.84 4.94
CA SER A 38 7.41 4.86 5.26
C SER A 38 8.04 3.47 5.17
N THR A 39 7.34 2.44 5.66
CA THR A 39 7.79 1.03 5.53
C THR A 39 7.88 0.61 4.07
N CYS A 40 6.86 0.93 3.25
CA CYS A 40 6.88 0.63 1.82
C CYS A 40 8.06 1.28 1.10
N ILE A 41 8.32 2.54 1.39
CA ILE A 41 9.41 3.30 0.76
C ILE A 41 10.78 2.76 1.16
N ASP A 42 10.95 2.47 2.45
CA ASP A 42 12.21 1.89 2.97
C ASP A 42 12.53 0.55 2.31
N LYS A 43 11.55 -0.36 2.27
CA LYS A 43 11.70 -1.68 1.63
C LYS A 43 11.95 -1.58 0.13
N LEU A 44 11.23 -0.70 -0.56
CA LEU A 44 11.43 -0.47 -1.99
C LEU A 44 12.82 0.09 -2.27
N ALA A 45 13.25 1.12 -1.53
CA ALA A 45 14.56 1.74 -1.71
C ALA A 45 15.69 0.75 -1.41
N THR A 46 15.61 0.04 -0.28
CA THR A 46 16.61 -0.96 0.12
C THR A 46 16.69 -2.10 -0.90
N GLY A 47 15.55 -2.60 -1.38
CA GLY A 47 15.50 -3.66 -2.37
C GLY A 47 16.09 -3.23 -3.72
N LEU A 48 15.82 -2.00 -4.18
CA LEU A 48 16.42 -1.46 -5.42
C LEU A 48 17.94 -1.25 -5.26
N ILE A 49 18.42 -0.83 -4.08
CA ILE A 49 19.87 -0.73 -3.78
C ILE A 49 20.51 -2.11 -3.81
N ALA A 50 19.88 -3.13 -3.24
CA ALA A 50 20.36 -4.50 -3.28
C ALA A 50 20.48 -5.05 -4.72
N ARG A 51 19.67 -4.52 -5.65
CA ARG A 51 19.73 -4.77 -7.10
C ARG A 51 20.69 -3.84 -7.85
N GLN A 52 21.62 -3.22 -7.12
CA GLN A 52 22.71 -2.38 -7.63
C GLN A 52 22.28 -1.01 -8.19
N HIS A 53 21.03 -0.57 -8.01
CA HIS A 53 20.61 0.78 -8.38
C HIS A 53 21.08 1.82 -7.37
N ARG A 54 21.26 3.07 -7.81
CA ARG A 54 21.54 4.21 -6.94
C ARG A 54 20.26 4.94 -6.61
N VAL A 55 19.79 4.80 -5.38
CA VAL A 55 18.49 5.33 -4.94
C VAL A 55 18.68 6.51 -3.98
N ARG A 56 17.96 7.58 -4.24
CA ARG A 56 17.76 8.70 -3.30
C ARG A 56 16.30 8.85 -2.97
N VAL A 57 16.00 9.09 -1.70
CA VAL A 57 14.63 9.33 -1.23
C VAL A 57 14.51 10.77 -0.79
N LEU A 58 13.55 11.50 -1.34
CA LEU A 58 13.15 12.81 -0.92
C LEU A 58 11.77 12.76 -0.27
N SER A 59 11.72 13.06 1.02
CA SER A 59 10.47 13.01 1.78
C SER A 59 10.17 14.34 2.46
N CYS A 60 8.94 14.49 2.95
CA CYS A 60 8.56 15.63 3.77
C CYS A 60 9.28 15.69 5.12
N ALA A 61 10.03 14.67 5.53
CA ALA A 61 10.91 14.75 6.69
C ALA A 61 12.09 15.72 6.46
N GLN A 62 12.51 15.88 5.19
CA GLN A 62 13.62 16.76 4.77
C GLN A 62 13.12 18.12 4.32
N VAL A 63 11.82 18.34 4.24
CA VAL A 63 11.21 19.57 3.75
C VAL A 63 10.22 20.09 4.79
N ARG A 64 10.32 21.38 5.12
CA ARG A 64 9.42 22.00 6.11
C ARG A 64 7.95 21.82 5.69
N ARG A 65 7.13 21.28 6.59
CA ARG A 65 5.67 21.20 6.40
C ARG A 65 5.00 22.46 6.96
N ILE A 66 4.05 22.95 6.22
CA ILE A 66 3.12 24.00 6.66
C ILE A 66 1.81 23.26 6.96
N VAL A 67 1.37 23.31 8.22
CA VAL A 67 0.12 22.69 8.66
C VAL A 67 -0.94 23.78 8.75
N LEU A 68 -2.00 23.67 7.96
CA LEU A 68 -3.16 24.54 7.95
C LEU A 68 -4.41 23.71 8.22
N GLY A 69 -4.77 23.54 9.49
CA GLY A 69 -5.83 22.60 9.88
C GLY A 69 -5.46 21.15 9.49
N GLU A 70 -6.33 20.51 8.72
CA GLU A 70 -6.08 19.15 8.19
C GLU A 70 -5.13 19.11 6.98
N TRP A 71 -4.82 20.27 6.39
CA TRP A 71 -3.94 20.37 5.23
C TRP A 71 -2.47 20.33 5.65
N ARG A 72 -1.74 19.42 5.05
CA ARG A 72 -0.30 19.28 5.24
C ARG A 72 0.41 19.64 3.93
N LEU A 73 0.78 20.89 3.80
CA LEU A 73 1.46 21.43 2.61
C LEU A 73 2.98 21.30 2.76
N SER A 74 3.67 21.03 1.66
CA SER A 74 5.13 21.02 1.61
C SER A 74 5.65 22.41 1.21
N SER A 75 6.71 22.91 1.86
CA SER A 75 7.39 24.11 1.43
C SER A 75 8.22 23.94 0.14
N LEU A 76 8.17 22.75 -0.46
CA LEU A 76 8.95 22.39 -1.63
C LEU A 76 8.67 23.30 -2.85
N VAL A 77 7.45 23.84 -2.93
CA VAL A 77 7.06 24.80 -3.98
C VAL A 77 8.05 25.98 -4.07
N ALA A 78 8.54 26.47 -2.92
CA ALA A 78 9.50 27.59 -2.89
C ALA A 78 10.89 27.21 -3.43
N HIS A 79 11.18 25.91 -3.57
CA HIS A 79 12.49 25.39 -3.98
C HIS A 79 12.50 24.85 -5.42
N TRP A 80 11.57 25.29 -6.27
CA TRP A 80 11.42 24.77 -7.64
C TRP A 80 12.71 24.83 -8.49
N PRO A 81 13.61 25.85 -8.40
CA PRO A 81 14.83 25.84 -9.19
C PRO A 81 15.77 24.70 -8.78
N TRP A 82 15.83 24.40 -7.48
CA TRP A 82 16.59 23.27 -6.96
C TRP A 82 16.00 21.94 -7.44
N ILE A 83 14.66 21.79 -7.41
CA ILE A 83 13.97 20.60 -7.92
C ILE A 83 14.34 20.34 -9.38
N VAL A 84 14.24 21.37 -10.25
CA VAL A 84 14.57 21.26 -11.67
C VAL A 84 16.01 20.83 -11.88
N ARG A 85 16.94 21.39 -11.08
CA ARG A 85 18.35 21.00 -11.15
C ARG A 85 18.57 19.55 -10.71
N GLN A 86 17.89 19.10 -9.65
CA GLN A 86 17.98 17.72 -9.18
C GLN A 86 17.39 16.72 -10.19
N LEU A 87 16.25 17.03 -10.80
CA LEU A 87 15.61 16.16 -11.77
C LEU A 87 16.55 15.73 -12.92
N ARG A 88 17.46 16.58 -13.33
CA ARG A 88 18.42 16.31 -14.42
C ARG A 88 19.49 15.27 -14.07
N ASN A 89 19.66 14.96 -12.79
CA ASN A 89 20.69 14.06 -12.30
C ASN A 89 20.20 12.59 -12.16
N PHE A 90 18.93 12.33 -12.54
CA PHE A 90 18.33 11.02 -12.39
C PHE A 90 17.86 10.47 -13.74
N ASP A 91 17.96 9.16 -13.90
CA ASP A 91 17.38 8.44 -15.04
C ASP A 91 15.86 8.38 -14.92
N VAL A 92 15.37 8.17 -13.69
CA VAL A 92 13.95 8.04 -13.38
C VAL A 92 13.60 8.66 -12.03
N VAL A 93 12.41 9.26 -11.98
CA VAL A 93 11.82 9.76 -10.75
C VAL A 93 10.51 9.01 -10.48
N ASN A 94 10.47 8.31 -9.35
CA ASN A 94 9.25 7.66 -8.86
C ASN A 94 8.53 8.61 -7.88
N VAL A 95 7.41 9.16 -8.30
CA VAL A 95 6.63 10.12 -7.52
C VAL A 95 5.47 9.41 -6.86
N HIS A 96 5.47 9.34 -5.53
CA HIS A 96 4.39 8.77 -4.72
C HIS A 96 3.35 9.83 -4.36
N GLY A 97 2.10 9.52 -4.59
CA GLY A 97 1.02 10.49 -4.32
C GLY A 97 -0.39 9.91 -4.34
N PRO A 98 -1.38 10.79 -4.22
CA PRO A 98 -1.32 12.25 -4.20
C PRO A 98 -0.77 12.85 -2.88
N VAL A 99 0.09 13.86 -3.00
CA VAL A 99 0.60 14.66 -1.87
C VAL A 99 0.56 16.13 -2.28
N PRO A 100 -0.33 16.95 -1.70
CA PRO A 100 -0.46 18.36 -2.06
C PRO A 100 0.86 19.12 -1.91
N THR A 101 1.15 19.96 -2.90
CA THR A 101 2.36 20.80 -2.99
C THR A 101 3.70 20.03 -3.04
N MET A 102 3.65 18.72 -3.24
CA MET A 102 4.82 17.88 -3.43
C MET A 102 4.71 17.07 -4.72
N SER A 103 3.88 16.02 -4.76
CA SER A 103 3.75 15.19 -5.96
C SER A 103 3.22 15.96 -7.17
N ASP A 104 2.27 16.86 -6.97
CA ASP A 104 1.75 17.76 -7.99
C ASP A 104 2.82 18.71 -8.54
N VAL A 105 3.66 19.29 -7.68
CA VAL A 105 4.77 20.15 -8.08
C VAL A 105 5.81 19.39 -8.90
N PHE A 106 6.22 18.20 -8.44
CA PHE A 106 7.17 17.37 -9.19
C PHE A 106 6.62 16.97 -10.56
N LEU A 107 5.39 16.49 -10.62
CA LEU A 107 4.75 16.10 -11.89
C LEU A 107 4.60 17.30 -12.83
N TRP A 108 4.22 18.46 -12.30
CA TRP A 108 4.08 19.67 -13.09
C TRP A 108 5.43 20.17 -13.62
N LEU A 109 6.46 20.30 -12.78
CA LEU A 109 7.79 20.73 -13.19
C LEU A 109 8.42 19.76 -14.19
N ALA A 110 8.37 18.47 -13.90
CA ALA A 110 8.89 17.44 -14.80
C ALA A 110 8.23 17.51 -16.18
N SER A 111 6.91 17.77 -16.23
CA SER A 111 6.18 17.89 -17.49
C SER A 111 6.55 19.14 -18.33
N ARG A 112 7.20 20.14 -17.72
CA ARG A 112 7.63 21.38 -18.37
C ARG A 112 9.08 21.36 -18.85
N LEU A 113 9.85 20.35 -18.41
CA LEU A 113 11.21 20.20 -18.88
C LEU A 113 11.26 19.77 -20.36
N PRO A 114 12.24 20.26 -21.12
CA PRO A 114 12.48 19.77 -22.48
C PRO A 114 12.67 18.25 -22.49
N ALA A 115 12.24 17.60 -23.56
CA ALA A 115 12.29 16.15 -23.65
C ALA A 115 13.70 15.56 -23.37
N HIS A 116 14.76 16.16 -23.84
CA HIS A 116 16.14 15.72 -23.61
C HIS A 116 16.66 15.92 -22.18
N ALA A 117 16.05 16.82 -21.40
CA ALA A 117 16.49 17.17 -20.04
C ALA A 117 15.58 16.60 -18.94
N ARG A 118 14.52 15.91 -19.29
CA ARG A 118 13.55 15.33 -18.36
C ARG A 118 13.93 13.89 -18.01
N PRO A 119 13.93 13.44 -16.75
CA PRO A 119 14.01 12.02 -16.42
C PRO A 119 12.76 11.26 -16.88
N ALA A 120 12.79 9.95 -16.89
CA ALA A 120 11.56 9.17 -16.95
C ALA A 120 10.75 9.41 -15.66
N ILE A 121 9.43 9.41 -15.77
CA ILE A 121 8.53 9.64 -14.63
C ILE A 121 7.66 8.42 -14.42
N VAL A 122 7.74 7.85 -13.22
CA VAL A 122 6.81 6.83 -12.75
C VAL A 122 5.99 7.44 -11.62
N TYR A 123 4.67 7.41 -11.74
CA TYR A 123 3.78 7.86 -10.69
C TYR A 123 3.20 6.67 -9.93
N THR A 124 3.38 6.62 -8.61
CA THR A 124 2.80 5.60 -7.74
C THR A 124 1.59 6.17 -7.00
N HIS A 125 0.41 5.65 -7.32
CA HIS A 125 -0.85 6.04 -6.69
C HIS A 125 -1.12 5.20 -5.45
N HIS A 126 -1.32 5.84 -4.29
CA HIS A 126 -1.71 5.18 -3.04
C HIS A 126 -3.22 5.16 -2.85
N SER A 127 -3.80 6.31 -2.53
CA SER A 127 -5.24 6.49 -2.34
C SER A 127 -5.62 7.93 -2.64
N PRO A 128 -6.87 8.21 -3.03
CA PRO A 128 -7.34 9.59 -3.16
C PRO A 128 -7.26 10.30 -1.81
N ILE A 129 -7.04 11.62 -1.86
CA ILE A 129 -7.17 12.45 -0.65
C ILE A 129 -8.65 12.58 -0.31
N ASP A 130 -8.96 12.28 0.93
CA ASP A 130 -10.29 12.51 1.51
C ASP A 130 -10.14 13.35 2.79
N ILE A 131 -10.66 14.57 2.75
CA ILE A 131 -10.62 15.51 3.87
C ILE A 131 -12.02 15.59 4.45
N PRO A 132 -12.22 15.18 5.71
CA PRO A 132 -13.50 15.27 6.38
C PRO A 132 -14.07 16.70 6.32
N GLY A 133 -15.34 16.82 5.91
CA GLY A 133 -16.00 18.11 5.75
C GLY A 133 -15.64 18.91 4.50
N ALA A 134 -14.67 18.46 3.68
CA ALA A 134 -14.22 19.14 2.47
C ALA A 134 -14.30 18.27 1.20
N THR A 135 -15.28 17.39 1.10
CA THR A 135 -15.43 16.39 0.03
C THR A 135 -15.32 16.97 -1.38
N ARG A 136 -16.01 18.09 -1.65
CA ARG A 136 -15.96 18.74 -2.98
C ARG A 136 -14.55 19.23 -3.33
N THR A 137 -13.82 19.76 -2.36
CA THR A 137 -12.44 20.24 -2.53
C THR A 137 -11.50 19.06 -2.76
N SER A 138 -11.64 18.00 -1.97
CA SER A 138 -10.89 16.75 -2.14
C SER A 138 -11.11 16.14 -3.53
N MET A 139 -12.35 16.07 -4.00
CA MET A 139 -12.69 15.57 -5.34
C MET A 139 -12.02 16.41 -6.45
N ARG A 140 -12.12 17.75 -6.37
CA ARG A 140 -11.49 18.65 -7.35
C ARG A 140 -9.96 18.50 -7.36
N TYR A 141 -9.36 18.44 -6.17
CA TYR A 141 -7.92 18.24 -6.05
C TYR A 141 -7.52 16.90 -6.68
N ASN A 142 -8.19 15.81 -6.34
CA ASN A 142 -7.91 14.49 -6.89
C ASN A 142 -8.04 14.45 -8.42
N GLN A 143 -9.02 15.15 -9.01
CA GLN A 143 -9.18 15.25 -10.46
C GLN A 143 -8.02 16.01 -11.12
N LEU A 144 -7.61 17.16 -10.54
CA LEU A 144 -6.48 17.94 -11.04
C LEU A 144 -5.16 17.19 -10.91
N HIS A 145 -4.94 16.57 -9.75
CA HIS A 145 -3.73 15.78 -9.50
C HIS A 145 -3.62 14.62 -10.49
N LEU A 146 -4.74 13.96 -10.74
CA LEU A 146 -4.83 12.88 -11.68
C LEU A 146 -4.50 13.33 -13.12
N ALA A 147 -4.93 14.52 -13.54
CA ALA A 147 -4.55 15.11 -14.83
C ALA A 147 -3.03 15.38 -14.94
N LEU A 148 -2.37 15.65 -13.83
CA LEU A 148 -0.90 15.76 -13.78
C LEU A 148 -0.23 14.38 -13.82
N ALA A 149 -0.77 13.41 -13.09
CA ALA A 149 -0.26 12.04 -13.08
C ALA A 149 -0.26 11.38 -14.47
N LEU A 150 -1.19 11.80 -15.36
CA LEU A 150 -1.24 11.40 -16.78
C LEU A 150 0.00 11.73 -17.58
N ARG A 151 0.80 12.66 -17.12
CA ARG A 151 2.03 13.07 -17.80
C ARG A 151 3.21 12.19 -17.42
N ALA A 152 3.01 11.24 -16.51
CA ALA A 152 4.00 10.22 -16.20
C ALA A 152 4.16 9.22 -17.35
N ASP A 153 5.34 8.68 -17.51
CA ASP A 153 5.64 7.65 -18.52
C ASP A 153 5.00 6.31 -18.16
N ARG A 154 4.85 6.03 -16.84
CA ARG A 154 4.15 4.86 -16.28
C ARG A 154 3.41 5.24 -14.99
N ILE A 155 2.34 4.52 -14.72
CA ILE A 155 1.57 4.65 -13.48
C ILE A 155 1.54 3.30 -12.77
N VAL A 156 1.85 3.31 -11.48
CA VAL A 156 1.70 2.16 -10.58
C VAL A 156 0.58 2.45 -9.60
N ALA A 157 -0.25 1.45 -9.33
CA ALA A 157 -1.25 1.49 -8.27
C ALA A 157 -1.04 0.29 -7.33
N SER A 158 -1.25 0.49 -6.04
CA SER A 158 -1.04 -0.55 -5.02
C SER A 158 -2.12 -1.65 -5.04
N SER A 159 -3.21 -1.46 -5.78
CA SER A 159 -4.28 -2.46 -5.87
C SER A 159 -4.91 -2.56 -7.27
N PRO A 160 -5.54 -3.69 -7.61
CA PRO A 160 -6.29 -3.87 -8.84
C PRO A 160 -7.43 -2.87 -9.00
N HIS A 161 -8.11 -2.51 -7.90
CA HIS A 161 -9.19 -1.51 -7.94
C HIS A 161 -8.67 -0.18 -8.51
N TYR A 162 -7.64 0.37 -7.89
CA TYR A 162 -7.05 1.63 -8.35
C TYR A 162 -6.43 1.50 -9.75
N ALA A 163 -5.80 0.36 -10.05
CA ALA A 163 -5.26 0.12 -11.39
C ALA A 163 -6.37 0.10 -12.46
N ARG A 164 -7.50 -0.56 -12.21
CA ARG A 164 -8.66 -0.56 -13.13
C ARG A 164 -9.24 0.85 -13.31
N GLN A 165 -9.42 1.58 -12.20
CA GLN A 165 -9.92 2.96 -12.23
C GLN A 165 -9.02 3.86 -13.08
N HIS A 166 -7.71 3.66 -13.04
CA HIS A 166 -6.76 4.43 -13.83
C HIS A 166 -6.66 3.91 -15.27
N ARG A 167 -6.72 2.59 -15.53
CA ARG A 167 -6.66 2.02 -16.89
C ARG A 167 -7.80 2.47 -17.79
N SER A 168 -9.00 2.57 -17.27
CA SER A 168 -10.15 3.05 -18.04
C SER A 168 -9.94 4.46 -18.60
N ARG A 169 -9.08 5.24 -17.92
CA ARG A 169 -8.76 6.63 -18.27
C ARG A 169 -7.42 6.78 -19.02
N TYR A 170 -6.46 5.85 -18.82
CA TYR A 170 -5.04 6.04 -19.13
C TYR A 170 -4.43 4.89 -19.94
N GLY A 171 -5.22 3.90 -20.30
CA GLY A 171 -4.76 2.80 -21.12
C GLY A 171 -3.78 1.84 -20.42
N PRO A 172 -3.00 1.08 -21.18
CA PRO A 172 -2.18 -0.02 -20.66
C PRO A 172 -0.94 0.39 -19.84
N ALA A 173 -0.63 1.70 -19.79
CA ALA A 173 0.53 2.20 -19.03
C ALA A 173 0.40 2.08 -17.49
N VAL A 174 -0.75 1.60 -17.00
CA VAL A 174 -1.00 1.41 -15.56
C VAL A 174 -0.74 -0.03 -15.15
N ARG A 175 0.09 -0.23 -14.13
CA ARG A 175 0.39 -1.53 -13.51
C ARG A 175 -0.18 -1.59 -12.09
N ALA A 176 -0.73 -2.73 -11.70
CA ALA A 176 -1.03 -3.02 -10.30
C ALA A 176 0.16 -3.74 -9.68
N ILE A 177 0.79 -3.16 -8.68
CA ILE A 177 1.90 -3.78 -7.93
C ILE A 177 1.53 -3.74 -6.45
N PRO A 178 1.26 -4.91 -5.83
CA PRO A 178 1.01 -5.00 -4.40
C PRO A 178 2.28 -4.70 -3.61
N TRP A 179 2.10 -4.16 -2.42
CA TRP A 179 3.18 -4.13 -1.44
C TRP A 179 3.45 -5.54 -0.93
N GLY A 180 4.67 -5.75 -0.45
CA GLY A 180 5.11 -7.05 0.04
C GLY A 180 5.05 -7.18 1.56
N VAL A 181 5.29 -8.39 2.01
CA VAL A 181 5.52 -8.75 3.41
C VAL A 181 6.80 -9.58 3.50
N GLU A 182 7.47 -9.54 4.65
CA GLU A 182 8.56 -10.46 4.93
C GLU A 182 8.02 -11.89 5.03
N PRO A 183 8.70 -12.86 4.42
CA PRO A 183 8.34 -14.25 4.60
C PRO A 183 8.31 -14.60 6.09
N ARG A 184 7.22 -15.19 6.55
CA ARG A 184 7.07 -15.56 7.97
C ARG A 184 7.12 -17.06 8.11
N VAL A 185 7.88 -17.51 9.10
CA VAL A 185 7.82 -18.89 9.55
C VAL A 185 6.61 -19.01 10.47
N PRO A 186 5.64 -19.90 10.17
CA PRO A 186 4.55 -20.17 11.09
C PRO A 186 5.09 -20.49 12.50
N PRO A 187 4.37 -20.11 13.56
CA PRO A 187 4.79 -20.50 14.90
C PRO A 187 4.95 -22.02 14.97
N PRO A 188 6.02 -22.53 15.60
CA PRO A 188 6.36 -23.95 15.56
C PRO A 188 5.35 -24.86 16.28
N VAL A 189 4.44 -24.31 17.05
CA VAL A 189 3.41 -25.07 17.78
C VAL A 189 2.07 -24.35 17.65
N PRO A 190 0.99 -25.05 17.23
CA PRO A 190 -0.36 -24.51 17.34
C PRO A 190 -0.64 -24.18 18.81
N VAL A 191 -0.99 -22.93 19.09
CA VAL A 191 -1.38 -22.56 20.46
C VAL A 191 -2.67 -23.32 20.79
N PRO A 192 -2.68 -24.15 21.87
CA PRO A 192 -3.89 -24.83 22.30
C PRO A 192 -4.99 -23.80 22.57
N ARG A 193 -6.16 -24.01 21.96
CA ARG A 193 -7.29 -23.08 22.07
C ARG A 193 -8.48 -23.78 22.69
N SER A 194 -9.19 -23.09 23.55
CA SER A 194 -10.47 -23.56 24.02
C SER A 194 -11.50 -23.51 22.86
N ARG A 195 -12.35 -24.52 22.80
CA ARG A 195 -13.36 -24.59 21.75
C ARG A 195 -14.30 -23.39 21.84
N GLY A 196 -14.43 -22.62 20.75
CA GLY A 196 -15.28 -21.44 20.71
C GLY A 196 -14.58 -20.12 21.07
N GLU A 197 -13.32 -20.11 21.50
CA GLU A 197 -12.54 -18.89 21.68
C GLU A 197 -11.98 -18.37 20.34
N LEU A 198 -11.90 -17.05 20.18
CA LEU A 198 -11.33 -16.37 19.02
C LEU A 198 -10.36 -15.28 19.48
N ASN A 199 -9.12 -15.34 19.01
CA ASN A 199 -8.12 -14.31 19.23
C ASN A 199 -8.11 -13.34 18.04
N VAL A 200 -8.50 -12.10 18.28
CA VAL A 200 -8.59 -11.04 17.28
C VAL A 200 -7.47 -10.04 17.52
N LEU A 201 -6.75 -9.70 16.47
CA LEU A 201 -5.66 -8.75 16.48
C LEU A 201 -5.99 -7.53 15.63
N PHE A 202 -5.86 -6.36 16.20
CA PHE A 202 -5.79 -5.08 15.51
C PHE A 202 -4.36 -4.54 15.59
N VAL A 203 -3.82 -4.09 14.46
CA VAL A 203 -2.51 -3.42 14.40
C VAL A 203 -2.66 -2.10 13.65
N GLY A 204 -2.21 -1.01 14.26
CA GLY A 204 -2.23 0.28 13.58
C GLY A 204 -2.11 1.48 14.51
N GLN A 205 -1.92 2.65 13.91
CA GLN A 205 -1.98 3.90 14.65
C GLN A 205 -3.41 4.14 15.16
N MET A 206 -3.53 4.59 16.41
CA MET A 206 -4.83 4.94 17.01
C MET A 206 -5.33 6.27 16.46
N ARG A 207 -5.98 6.21 15.29
CA ARG A 207 -6.54 7.35 14.55
C ARG A 207 -8.03 7.12 14.23
N PRO A 208 -8.84 8.18 14.09
CA PRO A 208 -10.28 8.05 13.86
C PRO A 208 -10.63 7.15 12.67
N TYR A 209 -9.95 7.33 11.54
CA TYR A 209 -10.26 6.59 10.32
C TYR A 209 -10.01 5.08 10.40
N LYS A 210 -9.25 4.62 11.41
CA LYS A 210 -8.95 3.19 11.62
C LYS A 210 -10.12 2.38 12.19
N GLY A 211 -11.21 3.03 12.60
CA GLY A 211 -12.45 2.37 13.00
C GLY A 211 -12.36 1.56 14.31
N VAL A 212 -11.45 1.92 15.22
CA VAL A 212 -11.31 1.24 16.52
C VAL A 212 -12.61 1.31 17.34
N GLU A 213 -13.39 2.39 17.19
CA GLU A 213 -14.71 2.52 17.84
C GLU A 213 -15.68 1.43 17.37
N THR A 214 -15.73 1.18 16.06
CA THR A 214 -16.54 0.12 15.45
C THR A 214 -16.12 -1.25 15.98
N LEU A 215 -14.81 -1.49 16.10
CA LEU A 215 -14.28 -2.74 16.64
C LEU A 215 -14.66 -2.94 18.11
N LEU A 216 -14.49 -1.91 18.94
CA LEU A 216 -14.87 -1.99 20.36
C LEU A 216 -16.37 -2.23 20.55
N ALA A 217 -17.20 -1.57 19.74
CA ALA A 217 -18.66 -1.81 19.73
C ALA A 217 -19.01 -3.24 19.28
N ALA A 218 -18.28 -3.77 18.29
CA ALA A 218 -18.49 -5.14 17.81
C ALA A 218 -18.16 -6.21 18.86
N VAL A 219 -17.12 -5.99 19.68
CA VAL A 219 -16.64 -6.97 20.67
C VAL A 219 -17.26 -6.80 22.06
N ALA A 220 -18.00 -5.72 22.30
CA ALA A 220 -18.67 -5.48 23.58
C ALA A 220 -19.61 -6.64 23.94
N GLY A 221 -19.47 -7.16 25.16
CA GLY A 221 -20.29 -8.27 25.65
C GLY A 221 -19.95 -9.65 25.09
N GLN A 222 -18.88 -9.79 24.30
CA GLN A 222 -18.50 -11.05 23.66
C GLN A 222 -17.40 -11.78 24.47
N ALA A 223 -17.76 -12.51 25.53
CA ALA A 223 -16.79 -13.17 26.43
C ALA A 223 -15.92 -14.24 25.74
N TRP A 224 -16.36 -14.79 24.62
CA TRP A 224 -15.62 -15.80 23.82
C TRP A 224 -14.50 -15.20 22.97
N LEU A 225 -14.41 -13.88 22.86
CA LEU A 225 -13.45 -13.20 22.02
C LEU A 225 -12.36 -12.57 22.90
N LYS A 226 -11.10 -12.67 22.48
CA LYS A 226 -9.96 -11.94 23.06
C LYS A 226 -9.43 -10.96 22.02
N LEU A 227 -9.47 -9.67 22.35
CA LEU A 227 -9.01 -8.60 21.46
C LEU A 227 -7.66 -8.06 21.93
N THR A 228 -6.65 -8.08 21.06
CA THR A 228 -5.39 -7.38 21.24
C THR A 228 -5.30 -6.22 20.27
N LEU A 229 -5.06 -5.00 20.80
CA LEU A 229 -4.85 -3.79 19.99
C LEU A 229 -3.39 -3.36 20.14
N VAL A 230 -2.64 -3.47 19.05
CA VAL A 230 -1.23 -3.08 18.96
C VAL A 230 -1.11 -1.76 18.25
N GLY A 231 -0.46 -0.80 18.87
CA GLY A 231 -0.15 0.50 18.31
C GLY A 231 -0.40 1.65 19.25
N ASP A 232 0.00 2.82 18.81
CA ASP A 232 -0.07 4.06 19.56
C ASP A 232 -0.68 5.16 18.69
N GLY A 233 -1.03 6.30 19.27
CA GLY A 233 -1.58 7.43 18.53
C GLY A 233 -2.42 8.36 19.40
N ALA A 234 -2.85 9.47 18.80
CA ALA A 234 -3.55 10.54 19.51
C ALA A 234 -4.86 10.09 20.18
N GLU A 235 -5.51 9.07 19.63
CA GLU A 235 -6.81 8.58 20.12
C GLU A 235 -6.69 7.42 21.14
N LEU A 236 -5.48 6.98 21.51
CA LEU A 236 -5.30 5.81 22.37
C LEU A 236 -6.07 5.93 23.69
N ALA A 237 -5.88 7.02 24.43
CA ALA A 237 -6.57 7.24 25.71
C ALA A 237 -8.09 7.31 25.54
N ARG A 238 -8.57 7.90 24.44
CA ARG A 238 -10.00 7.95 24.14
C ARG A 238 -10.57 6.55 23.91
N TYR A 239 -9.86 5.68 23.21
CA TYR A 239 -10.30 4.31 22.93
C TYR A 239 -10.25 3.44 24.18
N GLN A 240 -9.26 3.61 25.06
CA GLN A 240 -9.22 2.96 26.38
C GLN A 240 -10.45 3.34 27.22
N ASN A 241 -10.73 4.64 27.34
CA ASN A 241 -11.92 5.12 28.02
C ASN A 241 -13.24 4.62 27.38
N LEU A 242 -13.27 4.44 26.05
CA LEU A 242 -14.44 3.88 25.37
C LEU A 242 -14.60 2.40 25.69
N ALA A 243 -13.52 1.61 25.72
CA ALA A 243 -13.55 0.20 26.10
C ALA A 243 -14.09 0.03 27.53
N ASP A 244 -13.64 0.86 28.48
CA ASP A 244 -14.16 0.86 29.86
C ASP A 244 -15.68 1.16 29.91
N ARG A 245 -16.12 2.19 29.20
CA ARG A 245 -17.57 2.53 29.14
C ARG A 245 -18.42 1.43 28.52
N LEU A 246 -17.89 0.71 27.54
CA LEU A 246 -18.56 -0.41 26.89
C LEU A 246 -18.37 -1.73 27.63
N SER A 247 -17.67 -1.71 28.78
CA SER A 247 -17.33 -2.90 29.57
C SER A 247 -16.63 -4.01 28.76
N VAL A 248 -15.71 -3.62 27.87
CA VAL A 248 -14.93 -4.56 27.05
C VAL A 248 -13.73 -5.07 27.85
N ALA A 249 -13.99 -5.93 28.83
CA ALA A 249 -12.94 -6.46 29.73
C ALA A 249 -11.91 -7.37 29.04
N ASN A 250 -12.22 -7.86 27.84
CA ASN A 250 -11.39 -8.77 27.03
C ASN A 250 -10.53 -8.04 25.98
N ALA A 251 -10.48 -6.71 26.00
CA ALA A 251 -9.62 -5.91 25.14
C ALA A 251 -8.31 -5.55 25.86
N ARG A 252 -7.19 -5.84 25.22
CA ARG A 252 -5.85 -5.51 25.69
C ARG A 252 -5.19 -4.49 24.76
N PHE A 253 -4.91 -3.29 25.23
CA PHE A 253 -4.12 -2.29 24.55
C PHE A 253 -2.64 -2.45 24.93
N THR A 254 -1.78 -2.71 23.95
CA THR A 254 -0.35 -2.95 24.21
C THR A 254 0.51 -1.70 24.05
N GLY A 255 -0.03 -0.65 23.42
CA GLY A 255 0.79 0.44 22.88
C GLY A 255 1.68 -0.04 21.73
N ARG A 256 2.76 0.68 21.46
CA ARG A 256 3.78 0.27 20.51
C ARG A 256 4.60 -0.88 21.09
N VAL A 257 4.83 -1.90 20.29
CA VAL A 257 5.65 -3.06 20.64
C VAL A 257 6.87 -3.16 19.71
N SER A 258 7.85 -4.00 20.07
CA SER A 258 8.95 -4.35 19.18
C SER A 258 8.47 -5.22 18.01
N ASP A 259 9.26 -5.29 16.94
CA ASP A 259 8.94 -6.12 15.77
C ASP A 259 8.81 -7.61 16.16
N ALA A 260 9.69 -8.10 17.05
CA ALA A 260 9.62 -9.47 17.55
C ALA A 260 8.31 -9.74 18.30
N GLU A 261 7.87 -8.80 19.15
CA GLU A 261 6.60 -8.92 19.86
C GLU A 261 5.40 -8.80 18.90
N LEU A 262 5.46 -7.91 17.91
CA LEU A 262 4.44 -7.82 16.87
C LEU A 262 4.31 -9.14 16.10
N GLN A 263 5.44 -9.76 15.73
CA GLN A 263 5.44 -11.08 15.09
C GLN A 263 4.77 -12.14 15.99
N ARG A 264 5.08 -12.11 17.28
CA ARG A 264 4.46 -13.02 18.25
C ARG A 264 2.94 -12.80 18.33
N GLN A 265 2.47 -11.54 18.32
CA GLN A 265 1.03 -11.23 18.36
C GLN A 265 0.31 -11.75 17.13
N TYR A 266 0.90 -11.59 15.94
CA TYR A 266 0.33 -12.18 14.71
C TYR A 266 0.25 -13.71 14.81
N GLY A 267 1.29 -14.38 15.34
CA GLY A 267 1.30 -15.84 15.52
C GLY A 267 0.27 -16.37 16.53
N LEU A 268 -0.16 -15.54 17.47
CA LEU A 268 -1.17 -15.88 18.48
C LEU A 268 -2.61 -15.61 18.01
N ALA A 269 -2.79 -14.80 16.97
CA ALA A 269 -4.10 -14.39 16.49
C ALA A 269 -4.73 -15.42 15.54
N ASP A 270 -6.06 -15.54 15.58
CA ASP A 270 -6.88 -16.25 14.61
C ASP A 270 -7.28 -15.34 13.46
N VAL A 271 -7.51 -14.08 13.78
CA VAL A 271 -8.07 -13.07 12.90
C VAL A 271 -7.23 -11.81 13.02
N VAL A 272 -6.88 -11.23 11.89
CA VAL A 272 -6.41 -9.84 11.81
C VAL A 272 -7.55 -8.97 11.32
N VAL A 273 -7.89 -7.90 12.05
CA VAL A 273 -9.02 -7.04 11.73
C VAL A 273 -8.54 -5.65 11.30
N LEU A 274 -9.11 -5.14 10.20
CA LEU A 274 -8.86 -3.77 9.70
C LEU A 274 -10.20 -3.08 9.43
N PRO A 275 -10.86 -2.52 10.48
CA PRO A 275 -12.21 -1.98 10.39
C PRO A 275 -12.20 -0.50 9.98
N SER A 276 -11.26 -0.09 9.13
CA SER A 276 -11.10 1.29 8.69
C SER A 276 -12.38 1.83 8.06
N VAL A 277 -12.70 3.12 8.30
CA VAL A 277 -13.97 3.72 7.89
C VAL A 277 -13.86 4.67 6.70
N THR A 278 -12.65 4.96 6.22
CA THR A 278 -12.43 5.82 5.05
C THR A 278 -11.34 5.27 4.13
N CYS A 279 -11.33 5.75 2.87
CA CYS A 279 -10.34 5.40 1.86
C CYS A 279 -8.91 5.93 2.17
N ALA A 280 -8.69 6.62 3.31
CA ALA A 280 -7.36 6.90 3.81
C ALA A 280 -6.56 5.62 4.11
N GLU A 281 -7.26 4.49 4.32
CA GLU A 281 -6.67 3.15 4.28
C GLU A 281 -6.56 2.68 2.83
N ALA A 282 -5.36 2.76 2.26
CA ALA A 282 -5.15 2.52 0.85
C ALA A 282 -4.98 1.04 0.46
N PHE A 283 -4.35 0.25 1.35
CA PHE A 283 -3.92 -1.10 1.01
C PHE A 283 -4.14 -2.11 2.15
N GLY A 284 -3.72 -1.76 3.37
CA GLY A 284 -3.83 -2.65 4.52
C GLY A 284 -2.64 -3.61 4.66
N LEU A 285 -1.40 -3.09 4.77
CA LEU A 285 -0.20 -3.91 5.01
C LEU A 285 -0.38 -4.91 6.14
N VAL A 286 -1.05 -4.51 7.23
CA VAL A 286 -1.31 -5.36 8.39
C VAL A 286 -2.13 -6.61 8.04
N LEU A 287 -2.95 -6.56 6.98
CA LEU A 287 -3.70 -7.73 6.52
C LEU A 287 -2.76 -8.77 5.89
N ILE A 288 -1.87 -8.36 4.99
CA ILE A 288 -0.91 -9.30 4.40
C ILE A 288 0.09 -9.82 5.44
N GLU A 289 0.45 -9.01 6.43
CA GLU A 289 1.24 -9.44 7.57
C GLU A 289 0.53 -10.52 8.38
N GLY A 290 -0.75 -10.32 8.68
CA GLY A 290 -1.59 -11.31 9.35
C GLY A 290 -1.79 -12.57 8.51
N MET A 291 -2.06 -12.43 7.21
CA MET A 291 -2.20 -13.54 6.26
C MET A 291 -0.94 -14.40 6.22
N ALA A 292 0.24 -13.79 6.17
CA ALA A 292 1.52 -14.50 6.20
C ALA A 292 1.73 -15.29 7.51
N ALA A 293 1.20 -14.79 8.62
CA ALA A 293 1.19 -15.51 9.90
C ALA A 293 0.07 -16.56 10.01
N GLY A 294 -0.88 -16.58 9.08
CA GLY A 294 -2.00 -17.51 9.04
C GLY A 294 -3.27 -17.00 9.73
N CYS A 295 -3.40 -15.70 9.94
CA CYS A 295 -4.66 -15.11 10.39
C CYS A 295 -5.67 -15.03 9.24
N VAL A 296 -6.96 -15.14 9.56
CA VAL A 296 -8.03 -14.77 8.63
C VAL A 296 -8.14 -13.24 8.59
N PRO A 297 -8.01 -12.58 7.43
CA PRO A 297 -8.23 -11.15 7.34
C PRO A 297 -9.74 -10.84 7.39
N VAL A 298 -10.13 -9.90 8.26
CA VAL A 298 -11.49 -9.34 8.32
C VAL A 298 -11.37 -7.83 8.15
N ALA A 299 -11.99 -7.27 7.14
CA ALA A 299 -11.77 -5.89 6.79
C ALA A 299 -13.03 -5.17 6.30
N SER A 300 -13.00 -3.85 6.40
CA SER A 300 -14.05 -3.01 5.84
C SER A 300 -14.03 -3.03 4.31
N ASP A 301 -15.21 -2.89 3.71
CA ASP A 301 -15.44 -2.83 2.26
C ASP A 301 -14.95 -1.49 1.68
N LEU A 302 -13.61 -1.32 1.67
CA LEU A 302 -12.94 -0.15 1.14
C LEU A 302 -12.12 -0.51 -0.11
N PRO A 303 -12.05 0.37 -1.10
CA PRO A 303 -11.19 0.19 -2.27
C PRO A 303 -9.75 -0.13 -1.87
N GLY A 304 -9.13 -1.11 -2.53
CA GLY A 304 -7.77 -1.56 -2.21
C GLY A 304 -7.72 -2.56 -1.06
N VAL A 305 -8.34 -2.26 0.06
CA VAL A 305 -8.41 -3.15 1.24
C VAL A 305 -9.17 -4.44 0.91
N ARG A 306 -10.33 -4.32 0.23
CA ARG A 306 -11.11 -5.49 -0.21
C ARG A 306 -10.36 -6.38 -1.19
N ASP A 307 -9.47 -5.80 -2.01
CA ASP A 307 -8.67 -6.56 -2.97
C ASP A 307 -7.70 -7.52 -2.25
N ILE A 308 -7.29 -7.18 -1.02
CA ILE A 308 -6.43 -8.00 -0.17
C ILE A 308 -7.24 -9.02 0.63
N ALA A 309 -8.24 -8.54 1.38
CA ALA A 309 -8.97 -9.39 2.33
C ALA A 309 -10.01 -10.29 1.64
N GLY A 310 -10.67 -9.79 0.57
CA GLY A 310 -11.80 -10.48 -0.04
C GLY A 310 -11.53 -11.91 -0.52
N PRO A 311 -10.39 -12.21 -1.16
CA PRO A 311 -10.11 -13.56 -1.65
C PRO A 311 -9.97 -14.63 -0.58
N THR A 312 -9.52 -14.28 0.64
CA THR A 312 -9.17 -15.25 1.68
C THR A 312 -9.74 -14.94 3.05
N GLY A 313 -10.63 -13.94 3.15
CA GLY A 313 -11.17 -13.47 4.41
C GLY A 313 -12.62 -13.00 4.30
N LEU A 314 -12.99 -12.08 5.20
CA LEU A 314 -14.36 -11.56 5.26
C LEU A 314 -14.35 -10.04 5.09
N ILE A 315 -15.35 -9.55 4.36
CA ILE A 315 -15.56 -8.12 4.12
C ILE A 315 -16.86 -7.67 4.78
N VAL A 316 -16.80 -6.57 5.51
CA VAL A 316 -17.94 -5.96 6.20
C VAL A 316 -18.11 -4.50 5.78
N PRO A 317 -19.32 -3.93 5.79
CA PRO A 317 -19.48 -2.51 5.50
C PRO A 317 -18.68 -1.64 6.47
N PRO A 318 -18.10 -0.50 6.03
CA PRO A 318 -17.41 0.43 6.92
C PRO A 318 -18.32 0.96 8.02
N GLY A 319 -17.87 0.90 9.28
CA GLY A 319 -18.63 1.39 10.43
C GLY A 319 -19.73 0.44 10.94
N ASP A 320 -19.91 -0.72 10.30
CA ASP A 320 -20.92 -1.71 10.70
C ASP A 320 -20.38 -2.62 11.83
N ALA A 321 -20.68 -2.24 13.07
CA ALA A 321 -20.26 -3.01 14.25
C ALA A 321 -21.02 -4.35 14.36
N ASP A 322 -22.28 -4.42 13.95
CA ASP A 322 -23.09 -5.64 14.01
C ASP A 322 -22.65 -6.65 12.95
N GLY A 323 -22.39 -6.18 11.73
CA GLY A 323 -21.81 -7.00 10.67
C GLY A 323 -20.43 -7.55 11.05
N LEU A 324 -19.58 -6.71 11.65
CA LEU A 324 -18.28 -7.14 12.15
C LEU A 324 -18.42 -8.19 13.27
N ARG A 325 -19.34 -7.98 14.22
CA ARG A 325 -19.66 -8.97 15.27
C ARG A 325 -20.13 -10.28 14.67
N ALA A 326 -21.03 -10.24 13.69
CA ALA A 326 -21.54 -11.44 13.02
C ALA A 326 -20.41 -12.21 12.31
N ALA A 327 -19.54 -11.53 11.58
CA ALA A 327 -18.38 -12.13 10.91
C ALA A 327 -17.44 -12.83 11.91
N LEU A 328 -17.06 -12.15 13.00
CA LEU A 328 -16.20 -12.72 14.05
C LEU A 328 -16.88 -13.91 14.74
N SER A 329 -18.18 -13.82 15.04
CA SER A 329 -18.96 -14.89 15.62
C SER A 329 -19.06 -16.15 14.72
N GLY A 330 -19.19 -15.94 13.41
CA GLY A 330 -19.15 -17.01 12.42
C GLY A 330 -17.82 -17.77 12.49
N LEU A 331 -16.70 -17.04 12.46
CA LEU A 331 -15.36 -17.64 12.55
C LEU A 331 -15.09 -18.34 13.89
N ALA A 332 -15.69 -17.89 14.99
CA ALA A 332 -15.55 -18.54 16.29
C ALA A 332 -16.30 -19.88 16.34
N ARG A 333 -17.50 -19.96 15.73
CA ARG A 333 -18.34 -21.14 15.74
C ARG A 333 -17.91 -22.19 14.70
N ASP A 334 -17.52 -21.75 13.52
CA ASP A 334 -17.10 -22.64 12.42
C ASP A 334 -15.58 -22.71 12.32
N THR A 335 -15.01 -23.62 13.11
CA THR A 335 -13.56 -23.87 13.13
C THR A 335 -13.05 -24.41 11.80
N VAL A 336 -13.85 -25.20 11.08
CA VAL A 336 -13.47 -25.78 9.78
C VAL A 336 -13.35 -24.68 8.73
N GLN A 337 -14.33 -23.79 8.66
CA GLN A 337 -14.24 -22.61 7.78
C GLN A 337 -13.05 -21.73 8.14
N ARG A 338 -12.84 -21.44 9.43
CA ARG A 338 -11.70 -20.63 9.89
C ARG A 338 -10.37 -21.24 9.45
N GLU A 339 -10.16 -22.54 9.68
CA GLU A 339 -8.91 -23.23 9.30
C GLU A 339 -8.68 -23.22 7.79
N ARG A 340 -9.74 -23.38 6.99
CA ARG A 340 -9.68 -23.25 5.53
C ARG A 340 -9.23 -21.85 5.11
N LEU A 341 -9.83 -20.81 5.67
CA LEU A 341 -9.47 -19.41 5.37
C LEU A 341 -8.05 -19.09 5.84
N GLN A 342 -7.62 -19.63 6.98
CA GLN A 342 -6.23 -19.48 7.45
C GLN A 342 -5.22 -20.14 6.49
N ALA A 343 -5.53 -21.32 5.98
CA ALA A 343 -4.69 -22.00 4.98
C ALA A 343 -4.65 -21.20 3.66
N ALA A 344 -5.80 -20.73 3.18
CA ALA A 344 -5.87 -19.89 1.99
C ALA A 344 -5.10 -18.57 2.15
N SER A 345 -5.19 -17.94 3.33
CA SER A 345 -4.45 -16.71 3.65
C SER A 345 -2.94 -16.91 3.58
N ARG A 346 -2.43 -17.99 4.20
CA ARG A 346 -1.00 -18.33 4.14
C ARG A 346 -0.53 -18.58 2.72
N PHE A 347 -1.31 -19.31 1.94
CA PHE A 347 -0.99 -19.59 0.54
C PHE A 347 -0.92 -18.29 -0.28
N ALA A 348 -1.94 -17.45 -0.18
CA ALA A 348 -2.01 -16.18 -0.89
C ALA A 348 -0.86 -15.22 -0.52
N ALA A 349 -0.44 -15.22 0.74
CA ALA A 349 0.65 -14.36 1.21
C ALA A 349 2.03 -14.76 0.63
N GLN A 350 2.21 -16.00 0.14
CA GLN A 350 3.47 -16.43 -0.47
C GLN A 350 3.81 -15.63 -1.72
N ASP A 351 2.81 -15.13 -2.41
CA ASP A 351 2.98 -14.31 -3.61
C ASP A 351 3.18 -12.82 -3.30
N LEU A 352 2.87 -12.39 -2.07
CA LEU A 352 2.95 -11.00 -1.64
C LEU A 352 4.28 -10.73 -0.89
N THR A 353 5.42 -10.93 -1.56
CA THR A 353 6.74 -10.72 -0.96
C THR A 353 7.36 -9.38 -1.38
N TRP A 354 8.25 -8.84 -0.54
CA TRP A 354 9.00 -7.64 -0.89
C TRP A 354 9.88 -7.84 -2.11
N ASP A 355 10.48 -9.01 -2.27
CA ASP A 355 11.34 -9.29 -3.43
C ASP A 355 10.55 -9.21 -4.75
N ARG A 356 9.35 -9.82 -4.81
CA ARG A 356 8.47 -9.72 -5.98
C ARG A 356 7.95 -8.30 -6.21
N CYS A 357 7.65 -7.57 -5.14
CA CYS A 357 7.25 -6.18 -5.23
C CYS A 357 8.37 -5.33 -5.84
N VAL A 358 9.59 -5.44 -5.31
CA VAL A 358 10.76 -4.70 -5.80
C VAL A 358 11.10 -5.06 -7.25
N ALA A 359 11.09 -6.35 -7.62
CA ALA A 359 11.30 -6.80 -8.99
C ALA A 359 10.28 -6.21 -9.97
N SER A 360 9.01 -6.17 -9.55
CA SER A 360 7.93 -5.56 -10.35
C SER A 360 8.12 -4.05 -10.53
N TYR A 361 8.54 -3.34 -9.47
CA TYR A 361 8.86 -1.92 -9.56
C TYR A 361 10.06 -1.66 -10.45
N GLU A 362 11.14 -2.43 -10.30
CA GLU A 362 12.33 -2.36 -11.16
C GLU A 362 11.95 -2.49 -12.63
N GLY A 363 11.14 -3.49 -12.97
CA GLY A 363 10.63 -3.67 -14.33
C GLY A 363 9.90 -2.44 -14.88
N VAL A 364 9.01 -1.83 -14.08
CA VAL A 364 8.29 -0.61 -14.49
C VAL A 364 9.23 0.59 -14.63
N LEU A 365 10.24 0.72 -13.75
CA LEU A 365 11.23 1.79 -13.84
C LEU A 365 12.08 1.64 -15.12
N LEU A 366 12.54 0.44 -15.43
CA LEU A 366 13.27 0.12 -16.65
C LEU A 366 12.41 0.36 -17.90
N GLU A 367 11.15 -0.11 -17.92
CA GLU A 367 10.22 0.17 -19.02
C GLU A 367 10.03 1.67 -19.26
N ALA A 368 9.97 2.47 -18.20
CA ALA A 368 9.80 3.93 -18.33
C ALA A 368 11.04 4.57 -18.94
N VAL A 369 12.23 4.17 -18.51
CA VAL A 369 13.52 4.69 -19.00
C VAL A 369 13.76 4.27 -20.45
N CYS A 370 13.62 2.97 -20.76
CA CYS A 370 13.78 2.44 -22.12
C CYS A 370 12.78 3.04 -23.11
N GLY A 371 11.50 3.12 -22.73
CA GLY A 371 10.47 3.73 -23.57
C GLY A 371 10.70 5.22 -23.84
N ARG A 372 11.28 5.92 -22.87
CA ARG A 372 11.69 7.30 -23.05
C ARG A 372 12.89 7.43 -23.97
N TYR A 373 13.92 6.62 -23.78
CA TYR A 373 15.10 6.58 -24.63
C TYR A 373 14.72 6.28 -26.08
N ALA A 374 13.84 5.30 -26.28
CA ALA A 374 13.30 4.94 -27.60
C ALA A 374 12.63 6.13 -28.31
N ARG A 375 11.82 6.90 -27.60
CA ARG A 375 11.17 8.10 -28.16
C ARG A 375 12.15 9.22 -28.53
N LEU A 376 13.27 9.32 -27.83
CA LEU A 376 14.28 10.36 -28.09
C LEU A 376 15.22 10.01 -29.26
N HIS A 377 15.52 8.73 -29.43
CA HIS A 377 16.55 8.26 -30.37
C HIS A 377 15.98 7.46 -31.53
N GLY A 378 14.66 7.24 -31.59
CA GLY A 378 14.01 6.48 -32.65
C GLY A 378 14.37 4.98 -32.68
N THR A 379 14.85 4.44 -31.55
CA THR A 379 15.31 3.06 -31.40
C THR A 379 14.37 2.29 -30.48
N THR A 380 14.08 1.03 -30.81
CA THR A 380 13.33 0.15 -29.89
C THR A 380 14.32 -0.55 -28.96
N ILE A 381 14.19 -0.31 -27.64
CA ILE A 381 14.93 -1.05 -26.61
C ILE A 381 13.91 -1.85 -25.81
N VAL A 382 14.10 -3.15 -25.77
CA VAL A 382 13.36 -4.04 -24.87
C VAL A 382 14.25 -4.22 -23.63
N PRO A 383 13.76 -3.86 -22.43
CA PRO A 383 14.53 -4.12 -21.22
C PRO A 383 14.74 -5.63 -21.05
N GLU A 384 15.96 -6.05 -20.74
CA GLU A 384 16.22 -7.39 -20.27
C GLU A 384 15.64 -7.50 -18.86
N LEU A 385 14.48 -8.14 -18.75
CA LEU A 385 13.86 -8.47 -17.47
C LEU A 385 14.09 -9.96 -17.23
N ASP A 386 14.65 -10.31 -16.10
CA ASP A 386 14.89 -11.71 -15.72
C ASP A 386 13.59 -12.52 -15.66
N GLU A 387 12.45 -11.86 -15.35
CA GLU A 387 11.11 -12.41 -15.49
C GLU A 387 10.08 -11.27 -15.71
N PRO A 388 8.98 -11.50 -16.46
CA PRO A 388 7.86 -10.56 -16.47
C PRO A 388 7.33 -10.48 -15.04
N GLY A 389 7.39 -9.29 -14.45
CA GLY A 389 6.90 -9.08 -13.10
C GLY A 389 5.49 -9.66 -12.93
N PRO A 390 5.18 -10.29 -11.79
CA PRO A 390 3.94 -11.00 -11.59
C PRO A 390 2.75 -10.07 -11.84
N GLN A 391 1.82 -10.52 -12.69
CA GLN A 391 0.50 -9.90 -12.76
C GLN A 391 -0.15 -10.10 -11.39
N TRP A 392 -0.80 -9.05 -10.86
CA TRP A 392 -1.56 -9.18 -9.64
C TRP A 392 -2.54 -10.36 -9.75
N ALA A 393 -2.33 -11.36 -8.95
CA ALA A 393 -3.33 -12.36 -8.61
C ALA A 393 -3.05 -12.80 -7.16
N ILE A 394 -4.00 -12.59 -6.27
CA ILE A 394 -4.02 -13.35 -5.03
C ILE A 394 -4.52 -14.72 -5.45
N SER A 395 -3.60 -15.67 -5.60
CA SER A 395 -3.93 -17.04 -5.96
C SER A 395 -4.67 -17.68 -4.78
N VAL A 396 -5.86 -18.17 -5.05
CA VAL A 396 -6.61 -19.02 -4.10
C VAL A 396 -6.49 -20.44 -4.62
N PRO A 397 -6.18 -21.44 -3.79
CA PRO A 397 -6.14 -22.83 -4.24
C PRO A 397 -7.49 -23.25 -4.81
N ASP A 398 -7.52 -23.96 -5.94
CA ASP A 398 -8.72 -24.49 -6.59
C ASP A 398 -9.57 -25.39 -5.66
N ALA A 399 -8.98 -25.90 -4.59
CA ALA A 399 -9.64 -26.73 -3.58
C ALA A 399 -10.30 -25.94 -2.43
N VAL A 400 -10.22 -24.60 -2.43
CA VAL A 400 -11.03 -23.80 -1.51
C VAL A 400 -12.43 -23.72 -2.11
N PRO A 401 -13.47 -24.33 -1.50
CA PRO A 401 -14.84 -24.23 -2.03
C PRO A 401 -15.19 -22.76 -2.21
N GLU A 402 -15.83 -22.42 -3.33
CA GLU A 402 -16.37 -21.08 -3.56
C GLU A 402 -17.05 -20.62 -2.27
N LEU A 403 -16.56 -19.49 -1.74
CA LEU A 403 -17.25 -18.81 -0.65
C LEU A 403 -18.67 -18.57 -1.17
N PRO A 404 -19.72 -18.97 -0.46
CA PRO A 404 -21.07 -18.64 -0.88
C PRO A 404 -21.08 -17.13 -1.12
N ALA A 405 -21.35 -16.73 -2.34
CA ALA A 405 -21.58 -15.35 -2.69
C ALA A 405 -22.54 -14.84 -1.61
N GLY A 406 -22.05 -13.92 -0.76
CA GLY A 406 -22.81 -13.46 0.38
C GLY A 406 -24.15 -12.98 -0.13
N THR A 407 -25.12 -13.84 -0.03
CA THR A 407 -26.53 -13.50 -0.11
C THR A 407 -26.83 -12.74 1.14
N ALA A 408 -26.43 -11.47 1.14
CA ALA A 408 -27.10 -10.46 1.91
C ALA A 408 -28.49 -10.27 1.29
N ASP A 409 -29.30 -11.30 1.36
CA ASP A 409 -30.74 -11.20 1.21
C ASP A 409 -31.28 -10.70 2.57
N PHE A 410 -31.04 -9.44 2.85
CA PHE A 410 -31.78 -8.74 3.89
C PHE A 410 -33.11 -8.33 3.26
N GLY A 411 -34.13 -9.20 3.50
CA GLY A 411 -35.51 -8.95 3.20
C GLY A 411 -35.94 -7.54 3.55
N ARG A 412 -36.81 -7.04 2.68
CA ARG A 412 -37.50 -5.72 2.68
C ARG A 412 -37.91 -5.21 4.04
#